data_379a5588e44fc31c6cba5da084032b36
#
_entry.id   379a5588e44fc31c6cba5da084032b36
#
_cell.length_a   1.000
_cell.length_b   1.000
_cell.length_c   1.000
_cell.angle_alpha   90.00
_cell.angle_beta   90.00
_cell.angle_gamma   90.00
#
_symmetry.space_group_name_H-M   'P 1'
#
loop_
_entity.id
_entity.type
_entity.pdbx_description
1 polymer ?
#
loop_
_entity_poly.entity_id
_entity_poly.type
_entity_poly.pdbx_seq_one_letter_code
_entity_poly.pdbx_strand_id
1 'polypeptide(L)'
;MMQVTSDQWLSWLSLYFWPLLRVLALISTAPILSERSVPKRVKLGLAMMITFAIAPSLPANDVPVFSFFALWLAVQQILIGIALGFTMQFAFAAVRTAGEIIGLQMGLSFATFVDPASHLNMPVLARIMDMLALLLFLTFNGHLWLISLLVDTFHTLPIGGEPLNSNAFLALTKAGSLIFLNGLMLALPLITLLLTL
;
A
#
# COMPACT_ATOMS: atom_id res chain seq x y z
N MET A 1 -35.82 -22.59 15.15
CA MET A 1 -35.71 -21.30 14.40
C MET A 1 -34.66 -20.47 15.11
N MET A 2 -33.52 -20.23 14.46
CA MET A 2 -32.51 -19.29 15.00
C MET A 2 -33.12 -17.89 14.93
N GLN A 3 -33.54 -17.33 16.05
CA GLN A 3 -33.86 -15.91 16.12
C GLN A 3 -32.51 -15.18 16.22
N VAL A 4 -32.06 -14.62 15.11
CA VAL A 4 -30.88 -13.75 15.09
C VAL A 4 -31.32 -12.44 15.75
N THR A 5 -30.79 -12.15 16.90
CA THR A 5 -31.06 -10.93 17.68
C THR A 5 -30.39 -9.73 16.94
N SER A 6 -30.97 -8.53 17.05
CA SER A 6 -30.39 -7.29 16.50
C SER A 6 -28.92 -7.10 16.89
N ASP A 7 -28.56 -7.50 18.11
CA ASP A 7 -27.19 -7.39 18.62
C ASP A 7 -26.21 -8.34 17.91
N GLN A 8 -26.68 -9.52 17.48
CA GLN A 8 -25.86 -10.44 16.68
C GLN A 8 -25.56 -9.91 15.28
N TRP A 9 -26.53 -9.24 14.65
CA TRP A 9 -26.28 -8.57 13.36
C TRP A 9 -25.28 -7.44 13.48
N LEU A 10 -25.37 -6.65 14.54
CA LEU A 10 -24.44 -5.54 14.80
C LEU A 10 -23.02 -6.04 15.09
N SER A 11 -22.87 -7.13 15.83
CA SER A 11 -21.56 -7.73 16.12
C SER A 11 -20.90 -8.31 14.84
N TRP A 12 -21.67 -8.99 13.98
CA TRP A 12 -21.16 -9.45 12.70
C TRP A 12 -20.80 -8.31 11.78
N LEU A 13 -21.62 -7.25 11.74
CA LEU A 13 -21.32 -6.06 10.95
C LEU A 13 -20.01 -5.42 11.41
N SER A 14 -19.77 -5.27 12.71
CA SER A 14 -18.53 -4.71 13.23
C SER A 14 -17.31 -5.58 12.95
N LEU A 15 -17.46 -6.92 13.00
CA LEU A 15 -16.38 -7.88 12.72
C LEU A 15 -15.80 -7.72 11.30
N TYR A 16 -16.64 -7.45 10.31
CA TYR A 16 -16.21 -7.31 8.91
C TYR A 16 -15.98 -5.87 8.48
N PHE A 17 -16.72 -4.91 9.03
CA PHE A 17 -16.69 -3.51 8.59
C PHE A 17 -15.34 -2.85 8.87
N TRP A 18 -14.81 -2.99 10.08
CA TRP A 18 -13.56 -2.33 10.47
C TRP A 18 -12.34 -2.86 9.70
N PRO A 19 -12.14 -4.18 9.58
CA PRO A 19 -11.07 -4.69 8.76
C PRO A 19 -11.22 -4.32 7.29
N LEU A 20 -12.45 -4.29 6.76
CA LEU A 20 -12.70 -3.91 5.37
C LEU A 20 -12.17 -2.52 5.04
N LEU A 21 -12.36 -1.54 5.93
CA LEU A 21 -11.87 -0.18 5.72
C LEU A 21 -10.33 -0.14 5.61
N ARG A 22 -9.62 -0.85 6.49
CA ARG A 22 -8.15 -0.93 6.47
C ARG A 22 -7.64 -1.63 5.23
N VAL A 23 -8.24 -2.78 4.87
CA VAL A 23 -7.90 -3.56 3.67
C VAL A 23 -8.16 -2.75 2.40
N LEU A 24 -9.31 -2.08 2.31
CA LEU A 24 -9.67 -1.26 1.15
C LEU A 24 -8.72 -0.09 0.97
N ALA A 25 -8.34 0.57 2.06
CA ALA A 25 -7.38 1.65 2.05
C ALA A 25 -5.98 1.16 1.58
N LEU A 26 -5.53 0.01 2.07
CA LEU A 26 -4.30 -0.63 1.61
C LEU A 26 -4.34 -0.94 0.12
N ILE A 27 -5.38 -1.61 -0.37
CA ILE A 27 -5.53 -1.98 -1.79
C ILE A 27 -5.59 -0.75 -2.68
N SER A 28 -6.17 0.33 -2.19
CA SER A 28 -6.27 1.58 -2.95
C SER A 28 -4.93 2.30 -3.10
N THR A 29 -3.98 2.04 -2.20
CA THR A 29 -2.65 2.69 -2.17
C THR A 29 -1.51 1.75 -2.51
N ALA A 30 -1.68 0.44 -2.47
CA ALA A 30 -0.66 -0.54 -2.83
C ALA A 30 -0.24 -0.41 -4.31
N PRO A 31 1.07 -0.45 -4.65
CA PRO A 31 1.60 -0.07 -5.97
C PRO A 31 1.02 -0.86 -7.14
N ILE A 32 0.69 -2.14 -6.95
CA ILE A 32 0.13 -2.99 -8.01
C ILE A 32 -1.38 -2.75 -8.17
N LEU A 33 -2.09 -2.65 -7.06
CA LEU A 33 -3.54 -2.59 -7.03
C LEU A 33 -4.09 -1.16 -7.16
N SER A 34 -3.26 -0.14 -6.91
CA SER A 34 -3.64 1.27 -7.07
C SER A 34 -3.69 1.72 -8.53
N GLU A 35 -3.14 0.94 -9.46
CA GLU A 35 -3.14 1.22 -10.89
C GLU A 35 -4.54 1.62 -11.40
N ARG A 36 -4.59 2.63 -12.28
CA ARG A 36 -5.85 3.15 -12.86
C ARG A 36 -6.54 2.14 -13.76
N SER A 37 -5.79 1.21 -14.34
CA SER A 37 -6.28 0.11 -15.16
C SER A 37 -7.17 -0.87 -14.40
N VAL A 38 -7.05 -0.96 -13.06
CA VAL A 38 -7.86 -1.84 -12.24
C VAL A 38 -9.18 -1.17 -11.85
N PRO A 39 -10.34 -1.68 -12.31
CA PRO A 39 -11.64 -1.11 -11.97
C PRO A 39 -11.90 -1.09 -10.46
N LYS A 40 -12.53 -0.03 -9.95
CA LYS A 40 -12.88 0.10 -8.53
C LYS A 40 -13.69 -1.09 -7.99
N ARG A 41 -14.52 -1.71 -8.84
CA ARG A 41 -15.31 -2.90 -8.48
C ARG A 41 -14.43 -4.10 -8.14
N VAL A 42 -13.34 -4.29 -8.88
CA VAL A 42 -12.37 -5.37 -8.65
C VAL A 42 -11.62 -5.13 -7.32
N LYS A 43 -11.21 -3.88 -7.06
CA LYS A 43 -10.56 -3.50 -5.79
C LYS A 43 -11.47 -3.78 -4.60
N LEU A 44 -12.75 -3.41 -4.71
CA LEU A 44 -13.72 -3.66 -3.66
C LEU A 44 -13.98 -5.17 -3.46
N GLY A 45 -14.15 -5.92 -4.56
CA GLY A 45 -14.33 -7.37 -4.49
C GLY A 45 -13.15 -8.09 -3.84
N LEU A 46 -11.93 -7.70 -4.22
CA LEU A 46 -10.70 -8.23 -3.62
C LEU A 46 -10.59 -7.86 -2.13
N ALA A 47 -10.92 -6.60 -1.77
CA ALA A 47 -10.93 -6.17 -0.38
C ALA A 47 -11.91 -6.99 0.47
N MET A 48 -13.11 -7.23 -0.04
CA MET A 48 -14.12 -8.07 0.65
C MET A 48 -13.63 -9.52 0.80
N MET A 49 -13.04 -10.10 -0.25
CA MET A 49 -12.53 -11.47 -0.21
C MET A 49 -11.41 -11.62 0.82
N ILE A 50 -10.43 -10.72 0.83
CA ILE A 50 -9.34 -10.71 1.81
C ILE A 50 -9.91 -10.52 3.22
N THR A 51 -10.81 -9.54 3.40
CA THR A 51 -11.43 -9.28 4.71
C THR A 51 -12.16 -10.52 5.23
N PHE A 52 -12.93 -11.19 4.37
CA PHE A 52 -13.64 -12.41 4.75
C PHE A 52 -12.70 -13.54 5.19
N ALA A 53 -11.54 -13.64 4.52
CA ALA A 53 -10.53 -14.65 4.83
C ALA A 53 -9.82 -14.36 6.19
N ILE A 54 -9.52 -13.09 6.48
CA ILE A 54 -8.75 -12.73 7.68
C ILE A 54 -9.60 -12.43 8.90
N ALA A 55 -10.86 -11.98 8.74
CA ALA A 55 -11.73 -11.58 9.86
C ALA A 55 -11.85 -12.61 10.99
N PRO A 56 -11.96 -13.93 10.71
CA PRO A 56 -12.05 -14.93 11.78
C PRO A 56 -10.78 -15.06 12.62
N SER A 57 -9.62 -14.64 12.12
CA SER A 57 -8.34 -14.69 12.83
C SER A 57 -8.03 -13.42 13.62
N LEU A 58 -8.86 -12.38 13.48
CA LEU A 58 -8.64 -11.11 14.15
C LEU A 58 -9.21 -11.12 15.57
N PRO A 59 -8.62 -10.32 16.48
CA PRO A 59 -9.18 -10.14 17.82
C PRO A 59 -10.61 -9.59 17.75
N ALA A 60 -11.49 -10.16 18.56
CA ALA A 60 -12.87 -9.70 18.66
C ALA A 60 -12.91 -8.22 19.06
N ASN A 61 -13.75 -7.46 18.39
CA ASN A 61 -13.98 -6.06 18.71
C ASN A 61 -15.48 -5.82 18.85
N ASP A 62 -15.88 -5.24 19.97
CA ASP A 62 -17.27 -4.92 20.29
C ASP A 62 -17.60 -3.45 20.02
N VAL A 63 -16.85 -2.80 19.13
CA VAL A 63 -17.04 -1.38 18.85
C VAL A 63 -18.24 -1.19 17.92
N PRO A 64 -19.31 -0.50 18.38
CA PRO A 64 -20.51 -0.30 17.59
C PRO A 64 -20.21 0.56 16.36
N VAL A 65 -20.72 0.13 15.19
CA VAL A 65 -20.54 0.84 13.91
C VAL A 65 -21.32 2.15 13.88
N PHE A 66 -22.45 2.23 14.61
CA PHE A 66 -23.32 3.41 14.66
C PHE A 66 -23.04 4.26 15.92
N SER A 67 -21.90 4.94 15.94
CA SER A 67 -21.51 5.85 17.01
C SER A 67 -20.76 7.05 16.40
N PHE A 68 -20.81 8.21 17.04
CA PHE A 68 -19.98 9.34 16.66
C PHE A 68 -18.48 8.97 16.74
N PHE A 69 -18.11 8.15 17.70
CA PHE A 69 -16.77 7.60 17.85
C PHE A 69 -16.36 6.67 16.69
N ALA A 70 -17.33 5.99 16.07
CA ALA A 70 -17.10 5.13 14.90
C ALA A 70 -16.55 5.90 13.69
N LEU A 71 -16.95 7.16 13.52
CA LEU A 71 -16.39 8.00 12.44
C LEU A 71 -14.89 8.24 12.63
N TRP A 72 -14.47 8.53 13.86
CA TRP A 72 -13.06 8.69 14.18
C TRP A 72 -12.26 7.40 13.96
N LEU A 73 -12.82 6.27 14.38
CA LEU A 73 -12.21 4.96 14.13
C LEU A 73 -12.11 4.63 12.65
N ALA A 74 -13.12 4.96 11.86
CA ALA A 74 -13.08 4.77 10.40
C ALA A 74 -11.90 5.54 9.78
N VAL A 75 -11.72 6.80 10.13
CA VAL A 75 -10.58 7.61 9.68
C VAL A 75 -9.27 6.97 10.11
N GLN A 76 -9.17 6.50 11.35
CA GLN A 76 -7.97 5.84 11.87
C GLN A 76 -7.65 4.55 11.07
N GLN A 77 -8.64 3.69 10.79
CA GLN A 77 -8.44 2.48 10.00
C GLN A 77 -7.97 2.80 8.58
N ILE A 78 -8.56 3.80 7.94
CA ILE A 78 -8.17 4.27 6.61
C ILE A 78 -6.73 4.79 6.63
N LEU A 79 -6.35 5.60 7.60
CA LEU A 79 -4.98 6.14 7.72
C LEU A 79 -3.94 5.04 7.90
N ILE A 80 -4.22 4.01 8.72
CA ILE A 80 -3.32 2.87 8.89
C ILE A 80 -3.15 2.11 7.56
N GLY A 81 -4.25 1.84 6.86
CA GLY A 81 -4.21 1.16 5.56
C GLY A 81 -3.43 1.96 4.50
N ILE A 82 -3.64 3.27 4.44
CA ILE A 82 -2.89 4.18 3.55
C ILE A 82 -1.41 4.18 3.89
N ALA A 83 -1.05 4.27 5.18
CA ALA A 83 0.35 4.27 5.62
C ALA A 83 1.08 2.99 5.18
N LEU A 84 0.45 1.84 5.34
CA LEU A 84 0.99 0.56 4.87
C LEU A 84 1.18 0.53 3.35
N GLY A 85 0.20 1.01 2.58
CA GLY A 85 0.32 1.08 1.13
C GLY A 85 1.44 2.03 0.68
N PHE A 86 1.62 3.16 1.36
CA PHE A 86 2.69 4.11 1.05
C PHE A 86 4.09 3.56 1.36
N THR A 87 4.28 2.78 2.42
CA THR A 87 5.58 2.16 2.68
C THR A 87 6.04 1.30 1.50
N MET A 88 5.13 0.56 0.89
CA MET A 88 5.40 -0.19 -0.33
C MET A 88 5.61 0.71 -1.54
N GLN A 89 4.80 1.75 -1.72
CA GLN A 89 5.00 2.71 -2.80
C GLN A 89 6.37 3.37 -2.75
N PHE A 90 6.91 3.64 -1.57
CA PHE A 90 8.23 4.24 -1.42
C PHE A 90 9.33 3.32 -1.95
N ALA A 91 9.24 2.01 -1.74
CA ALA A 91 10.20 1.05 -2.31
C ALA A 91 10.18 1.08 -3.84
N PHE A 92 8.99 1.04 -4.46
CA PHE A 92 8.86 1.14 -5.91
C PHE A 92 9.30 2.50 -6.45
N ALA A 93 8.99 3.59 -5.74
CA ALA A 93 9.43 4.93 -6.10
C ALA A 93 10.95 5.05 -6.11
N ALA A 94 11.65 4.43 -5.15
CA ALA A 94 13.11 4.43 -5.12
C ALA A 94 13.71 3.75 -6.36
N VAL A 95 13.18 2.60 -6.78
CA VAL A 95 13.62 1.89 -7.99
C VAL A 95 13.35 2.73 -9.24
N ARG A 96 12.19 3.38 -9.31
CA ARG A 96 11.82 4.27 -10.41
C ARG A 96 12.75 5.46 -10.50
N THR A 97 13.04 6.12 -9.39
CA THR A 97 13.99 7.24 -9.31
C THR A 97 15.40 6.81 -9.75
N ALA A 98 15.84 5.60 -9.37
CA ALA A 98 17.10 5.05 -9.87
C ALA A 98 17.11 4.96 -11.41
N GLY A 99 16.05 4.41 -12.00
CA GLY A 99 15.89 4.34 -13.45
C GLY A 99 15.90 5.71 -14.14
N GLU A 100 15.30 6.72 -13.53
CA GLU A 100 15.31 8.11 -14.03
C GLU A 100 16.72 8.68 -14.02
N ILE A 101 17.45 8.56 -12.91
CA ILE A 101 18.81 9.08 -12.77
C ILE A 101 19.75 8.40 -13.79
N ILE A 102 19.67 7.09 -13.94
CA ILE A 102 20.49 6.34 -14.91
C ILE A 102 20.13 6.78 -16.34
N GLY A 103 18.85 6.89 -16.66
CA GLY A 103 18.39 7.35 -17.97
C GLY A 103 18.89 8.74 -18.36
N LEU A 104 18.93 9.67 -17.39
CA LEU A 104 19.49 11.00 -17.56
C LEU A 104 21.00 10.95 -17.86
N GLN A 105 21.76 10.14 -17.13
CA GLN A 105 23.19 9.99 -17.30
C GLN A 105 23.57 9.36 -18.65
N MET A 106 22.72 8.46 -19.15
CA MET A 106 22.88 7.84 -20.48
C MET A 106 22.49 8.78 -21.63
N GLY A 107 22.01 10.00 -21.36
CA GLY A 107 21.50 10.91 -22.38
C GLY A 107 20.18 10.50 -23.03
N LEU A 108 19.51 9.49 -22.49
CA LEU A 108 18.21 8.97 -22.96
C LEU A 108 17.02 9.83 -22.49
N SER A 109 17.28 10.99 -21.91
CA SER A 109 16.24 11.88 -21.36
C SER A 109 15.20 12.33 -22.40
N PHE A 110 15.55 12.32 -23.68
CA PHE A 110 14.62 12.65 -24.78
C PHE A 110 13.73 11.48 -25.20
N ALA A 111 14.08 10.24 -24.84
CA ALA A 111 13.27 9.05 -25.10
C ALA A 111 12.27 8.85 -23.96
N THR A 112 11.21 9.64 -23.94
CA THR A 112 10.11 9.47 -22.99
C THR A 112 9.06 8.54 -23.55
N PHE A 113 8.63 7.57 -22.75
CA PHE A 113 7.48 6.72 -23.06
C PHE A 113 6.22 7.36 -22.50
N VAL A 114 5.27 7.68 -23.38
CA VAL A 114 3.95 8.15 -22.99
C VAL A 114 3.06 6.94 -22.72
N ASP A 115 2.75 6.69 -21.46
CA ASP A 115 1.75 5.68 -21.09
C ASP A 115 0.34 6.29 -21.23
N PRO A 116 -0.48 5.83 -22.20
CA PRO A 116 -1.82 6.38 -22.42
C PRO A 116 -2.76 6.20 -21.23
N ALA A 117 -2.51 5.19 -20.37
CA ALA A 117 -3.36 4.87 -19.23
C ALA A 117 -3.10 5.78 -18.04
N SER A 118 -1.85 6.16 -17.80
CA SER A 118 -1.45 6.99 -16.65
C SER A 118 -1.23 8.46 -17.02
N HIS A 119 -1.14 8.81 -18.30
CA HIS A 119 -0.75 10.14 -18.81
C HIS A 119 0.59 10.65 -18.24
N LEU A 120 1.46 9.76 -17.79
CA LEU A 120 2.76 10.09 -17.25
C LEU A 120 3.81 9.90 -18.34
N ASN A 121 4.61 10.95 -18.57
CA ASN A 121 5.80 10.87 -19.40
C ASN A 121 6.93 10.32 -18.51
N MET A 122 7.29 9.07 -18.70
CA MET A 122 8.38 8.43 -17.95
C MET A 122 9.55 8.10 -18.88
N PRO A 123 10.81 8.25 -18.44
CA PRO A 123 11.95 7.71 -19.16
C PRO A 123 11.78 6.20 -19.35
N VAL A 124 12.12 5.70 -20.54
CA VAL A 124 11.97 4.28 -20.92
C VAL A 124 12.66 3.37 -19.89
N LEU A 125 13.84 3.75 -19.42
CA LEU A 125 14.59 2.97 -18.46
C LEU A 125 13.89 2.88 -17.08
N ALA A 126 13.31 3.99 -16.63
CA ALA A 126 12.53 4.00 -15.38
C ALA A 126 11.32 3.06 -15.48
N ARG A 127 10.66 3.00 -16.64
CA ARG A 127 9.54 2.09 -16.87
C ARG A 127 9.97 0.63 -16.87
N ILE A 128 11.10 0.31 -17.50
CA ILE A 128 11.66 -1.05 -17.47
C ILE A 128 12.00 -1.47 -16.03
N MET A 129 12.65 -0.59 -15.27
CA MET A 129 13.01 -0.84 -13.89
C MET A 129 11.77 -1.04 -13.00
N ASP A 130 10.73 -0.25 -13.20
CA ASP A 130 9.45 -0.38 -12.49
C ASP A 130 8.78 -1.74 -12.77
N MET A 131 8.76 -2.17 -14.04
CA MET A 131 8.27 -3.48 -14.44
C MET A 131 9.08 -4.64 -13.84
N LEU A 132 10.41 -4.52 -13.83
CA LEU A 132 11.27 -5.52 -13.21
C LEU A 132 11.05 -5.60 -11.70
N ALA A 133 10.92 -4.45 -11.03
CA ALA A 133 10.61 -4.40 -9.60
C ALA A 133 9.27 -5.10 -9.29
N LEU A 134 8.25 -4.87 -10.14
CA LEU A 134 6.96 -5.51 -10.01
C LEU A 134 7.03 -7.02 -10.20
N LEU A 135 7.77 -7.50 -11.21
CA LEU A 135 7.98 -8.93 -11.44
C LEU A 135 8.72 -9.57 -10.27
N LEU A 136 9.78 -8.95 -9.76
CA LEU A 136 10.51 -9.43 -8.59
C LEU A 136 9.62 -9.48 -7.35
N PHE A 137 8.82 -8.44 -7.11
CA PHE A 137 7.87 -8.40 -6.00
C PHE A 137 6.89 -9.58 -6.06
N LEU A 138 6.36 -9.89 -7.24
CA LEU A 138 5.46 -11.04 -7.42
C LEU A 138 6.19 -12.38 -7.24
N THR A 139 7.41 -12.51 -7.79
CA THR A 139 8.23 -13.74 -7.69
C THR A 139 8.59 -14.06 -6.23
N PHE A 140 8.90 -13.04 -5.43
CA PHE A 140 9.19 -13.20 -4.00
C PHE A 140 7.94 -13.24 -3.11
N ASN A 141 6.75 -13.39 -3.68
CA ASN A 141 5.48 -13.40 -2.95
C ASN A 141 5.27 -12.15 -2.07
N GLY A 142 5.78 -10.99 -2.48
CA GLY A 142 5.68 -9.74 -1.74
C GLY A 142 4.25 -9.32 -1.44
N HIS A 143 3.30 -9.70 -2.31
CA HIS A 143 1.87 -9.48 -2.09
C HIS A 143 1.33 -10.29 -0.90
N LEU A 144 1.81 -11.52 -0.68
CA LEU A 144 1.44 -12.33 0.49
C LEU A 144 2.06 -11.76 1.77
N TRP A 145 3.32 -11.32 1.69
CA TRP A 145 3.97 -10.66 2.80
C TRP A 145 3.26 -9.37 3.20
N LEU A 146 2.74 -8.58 2.23
CA LEU A 146 1.95 -7.38 2.49
C LEU A 146 0.64 -7.72 3.23
N ILE A 147 -0.03 -8.81 2.87
CA ILE A 147 -1.24 -9.28 3.56
C ILE A 147 -0.91 -9.75 4.98
N SER A 148 0.19 -10.48 5.17
CA SER A 148 0.66 -10.88 6.50
C SER A 148 0.92 -9.66 7.38
N LEU A 149 1.66 -8.67 6.86
CA LEU A 149 1.92 -7.42 7.55
C LEU A 149 0.63 -6.69 7.94
N LEU A 150 -0.36 -6.69 7.04
CA LEU A 150 -1.68 -6.12 7.33
C LEU A 150 -2.35 -6.82 8.51
N VAL A 151 -2.31 -8.16 8.57
CA VAL A 151 -2.87 -8.94 9.70
C VAL A 151 -2.13 -8.60 11.00
N ASP A 152 -0.81 -8.52 10.97
CA ASP A 152 0.00 -8.17 12.13
C ASP A 152 -0.34 -6.77 12.67
N THR A 153 -0.75 -5.84 11.81
CA THR A 153 -1.20 -4.52 12.27
C THR A 153 -2.49 -4.54 13.07
N PHE A 154 -3.34 -5.54 12.95
CA PHE A 154 -4.52 -5.66 13.80
C PHE A 154 -4.17 -6.12 15.22
N HIS A 155 -3.03 -6.81 15.39
CA HIS A 155 -2.52 -7.19 16.71
C HIS A 155 -1.74 -6.06 17.38
N THR A 156 -0.96 -5.29 16.60
CA THR A 156 -0.15 -4.17 17.12
C THR A 156 -0.95 -2.88 17.28
N LEU A 157 -1.93 -2.65 16.42
CA LEU A 157 -2.83 -1.49 16.42
C LEU A 157 -4.28 -1.97 16.37
N PRO A 158 -4.81 -2.49 17.50
CA PRO A 158 -6.16 -3.03 17.56
C PRO A 158 -7.20 -1.93 17.30
N ILE A 159 -8.37 -2.37 16.86
CA ILE A 159 -9.50 -1.49 16.58
C ILE A 159 -10.02 -0.92 17.91
N GLY A 160 -10.09 0.41 18.04
CA GLY A 160 -10.49 1.06 19.29
C GLY A 160 -9.38 1.20 20.34
N GLY A 161 -8.14 0.82 20.00
CA GLY A 161 -6.95 1.02 20.83
C GLY A 161 -6.51 2.49 20.90
N GLU A 162 -5.27 2.71 21.37
CA GLU A 162 -4.70 4.04 21.52
C GLU A 162 -4.71 4.83 20.19
N PRO A 163 -4.90 6.16 20.25
CA PRO A 163 -4.87 7.00 19.06
C PRO A 163 -3.51 6.93 18.39
N LEU A 164 -3.49 7.10 17.05
CA LEU A 164 -2.26 7.14 16.26
C LEU A 164 -1.27 8.14 16.84
N ASN A 165 -0.10 7.66 17.20
CA ASN A 165 0.96 8.49 17.75
C ASN A 165 1.55 9.39 16.65
N SER A 166 1.81 10.67 16.95
CA SER A 166 2.47 11.61 16.03
C SER A 166 3.83 11.10 15.53
N ASN A 167 4.54 10.30 16.32
CA ASN A 167 5.80 9.66 15.93
C ASN A 167 5.65 8.69 14.74
N ALA A 168 4.50 8.04 14.58
CA ALA A 168 4.23 7.16 13.44
C ALA A 168 4.17 7.96 12.13
N PHE A 169 3.56 9.14 12.14
CA PHE A 169 3.54 10.03 10.98
C PHE A 169 4.92 10.60 10.66
N LEU A 170 5.70 10.95 11.67
CA LEU A 170 7.09 11.36 11.48
C LEU A 170 7.95 10.24 10.89
N ALA A 171 7.76 9.00 11.32
CA ALA A 171 8.45 7.85 10.76
C ALA A 171 8.09 7.64 9.28
N LEU A 172 6.80 7.78 8.92
CA LEU A 172 6.35 7.69 7.52
C LEU A 172 6.94 8.81 6.65
N THR A 173 6.99 10.05 7.17
CA THR A 173 7.61 11.18 6.48
C THR A 173 9.11 10.95 6.26
N LYS A 174 9.81 10.45 7.26
CA LYS A 174 11.23 10.07 7.15
C LYS A 174 11.44 8.94 6.15
N ALA A 175 10.55 7.93 6.13
CA ALA A 175 10.59 6.87 5.13
C ALA A 175 10.46 7.43 3.70
N GLY A 176 9.63 8.46 3.49
CA GLY A 176 9.53 9.17 2.21
C GLY A 176 10.85 9.81 1.77
N SER A 177 11.65 10.34 2.68
CA SER A 177 12.95 10.93 2.34
C SER A 177 13.98 9.88 1.87
N LEU A 178 13.81 8.62 2.27
CA LEU A 178 14.68 7.52 1.85
C LEU A 178 14.49 7.12 0.37
N ILE A 179 13.42 7.57 -0.29
CA ILE A 179 13.19 7.31 -1.71
C ILE A 179 14.36 7.81 -2.53
N PHE A 180 14.73 9.07 -2.32
CA PHE A 180 15.84 9.69 -3.06
C PHE A 180 17.19 9.04 -2.72
N LEU A 181 17.45 8.80 -1.44
CA LEU A 181 18.69 8.15 -0.98
C LEU A 181 18.83 6.75 -1.57
N ASN A 182 17.79 5.92 -1.46
CA ASN A 182 17.81 4.56 -1.99
C ASN A 182 17.84 4.54 -3.52
N GLY A 183 17.12 5.46 -4.18
CA GLY A 183 17.18 5.62 -5.62
C GLY A 183 18.58 5.96 -6.13
N LEU A 184 19.26 6.88 -5.45
CA LEU A 184 20.65 7.25 -5.77
C LEU A 184 21.61 6.08 -5.51
N MET A 185 21.48 5.39 -4.37
CA MET A 185 22.32 4.23 -4.04
C MET A 185 22.18 3.11 -5.07
N LEU A 186 20.99 2.86 -5.59
CA LEU A 186 20.77 1.88 -6.65
C LEU A 186 21.34 2.33 -8.00
N ALA A 187 21.34 3.64 -8.28
CA ALA A 187 21.88 4.19 -9.52
C ALA A 187 23.41 4.27 -9.53
N LEU A 188 24.05 4.52 -8.38
CA LEU A 188 25.49 4.75 -8.26
C LEU A 188 26.37 3.70 -8.95
N PRO A 189 26.17 2.37 -8.80
CA PRO A 189 27.01 1.37 -9.44
C PRO A 189 27.02 1.48 -10.97
N LEU A 190 25.84 1.77 -11.55
CA LEU A 190 25.72 1.93 -13.01
C LEU A 190 26.30 3.28 -13.49
N ILE A 191 26.10 4.34 -12.72
CA ILE A 191 26.67 5.66 -13.01
C ILE A 191 28.20 5.60 -12.97
N THR A 192 28.78 4.98 -11.97
CA THR A 192 30.26 4.84 -11.88
C THR A 192 30.83 4.03 -13.04
N LEU A 193 30.14 2.97 -13.45
CA LEU A 193 30.54 2.17 -14.61
C LEU A 193 30.46 2.97 -15.91
N LEU A 194 29.41 3.80 -16.09
CA LEU A 194 29.27 4.68 -17.26
C LEU A 194 30.32 5.80 -17.31
N LEU A 195 30.76 6.30 -16.16
CA LEU A 195 31.79 7.34 -16.09
C LEU A 195 33.21 6.80 -16.29
N THR A 196 33.44 5.49 -16.13
CA THR A 196 34.75 4.85 -16.29
C THR A 196 34.97 4.25 -17.69
N LEU A 197 33.95 4.17 -18.51
CA LEU A 197 33.98 3.76 -19.91
C LEU A 197 34.14 4.95 -20.81
#